data_204a6cf00b3feba0e5fc29e2489ac4e8
#
_entry.id   204a6cf00b3feba0e5fc29e2489ac4e8
#
_cell.length_a   1.000
_cell.length_b   1.000
_cell.length_c   1.000
_cell.angle_alpha   90.00
_cell.angle_beta   90.00
_cell.angle_gamma   90.00
#
_symmetry.space_group_name_H-M   'P 1'
#
loop_
_entity.id
_entity.type
_entity.pdbx_description
1 polymer ?
#
loop_
_entity_poly.entity_id
_entity_poly.type
_entity_poly.pdbx_seq_one_letter_code
_entity_poly.pdbx_strand_id
1 'polypeptide(L)'
;MRKTLIVCALTLALAACDKGNAPAAGAADTAAPVASAADIAAESKRLNEWFDKKYEEQLKFSPIQLTFQGRKDLYDQVDDMSEQAQRDQVAWQKASVEEMEKTFDYAKLDDEAKLSYDLWKLQYENARDGLPFMVDGYAFDQMNGAQGFWPTFLISFHKVEEETDYTAYIARLNATSRAFDQLLERARASAGQGIRPPKFAYEGVIDQAKKVITGAPFSAGKDAAIWADAQAKADALVKAGKIDAARATALKDEARKALLEQFKPAYDRVIAWSEEELPKAAVNASGVGSTHPNGKAYYEYQLRQMTTTGMTAEEIHALGLKEVERIKGEMTALKDKVGFKGDLDAFFAFIDSDKQFKYPNTDAGRQAYIDDATRAIDNIKKVLPEYFGLLPKADLVVKRVEAFREQDGAAQHYYPGTPDGSRPGIYYAHLSDMNAMPKPELEVIAYHEGLPGHHMQISIAQELTGVPKFRTQYNTTAYAEGWGLYAEWLAKEMPGTYQDPYSEFGRLSSEMWRAIRLVVDTGLHAKGWTEQQAVEYFDANSAVPRAAIESEVMRYLTNPGQATGYKVGMIKIQELRRKAEAELGGKFDIKGFHDTVLGGGALPLTLLERRVDQWIAKEKAKQA
;
A
#
# COMPACT_ATOMS: atom_id res chain seq x y z
N MET A 1 37.86 -24.90 -41.41
CA MET A 1 39.28 -24.65 -41.81
C MET A 1 39.96 -23.72 -40.86
N ARG A 2 41.03 -24.25 -40.30
CA ARG A 2 42.21 -23.63 -39.66
C ARG A 2 42.04 -22.64 -38.50
N LYS A 3 42.44 -23.19 -37.37
CA LYS A 3 42.98 -22.64 -36.14
C LYS A 3 44.16 -21.69 -36.38
N THR A 4 44.32 -20.69 -35.49
CA THR A 4 45.69 -20.29 -35.08
C THR A 4 45.66 -19.82 -33.62
N LEU A 5 46.32 -20.59 -32.77
CA LEU A 5 46.80 -20.23 -31.43
C LEU A 5 48.08 -19.37 -31.61
N ILE A 6 48.25 -18.39 -30.72
CA ILE A 6 49.58 -17.83 -30.42
C ILE A 6 49.80 -17.89 -28.92
N VAL A 7 50.75 -18.74 -28.55
CA VAL A 7 51.44 -18.85 -27.26
C VAL A 7 52.67 -17.94 -27.35
N CYS A 8 52.97 -17.14 -26.32
CA CYS A 8 54.32 -16.61 -26.13
C CYS A 8 54.75 -16.77 -24.68
N ALA A 9 55.92 -17.34 -24.58
CA ALA A 9 56.52 -17.91 -23.41
C ALA A 9 57.32 -16.90 -22.56
N LEU A 10 57.50 -17.30 -21.30
CA LEU A 10 58.44 -16.72 -20.33
C LEU A 10 59.92 -16.73 -20.84
N THR A 11 60.64 -15.69 -20.44
CA THR A 11 62.13 -15.84 -20.26
C THR A 11 62.53 -15.19 -18.93
N LEU A 12 63.06 -16.03 -18.03
CA LEU A 12 63.80 -15.64 -16.85
C LEU A 12 65.23 -15.14 -17.30
N ALA A 13 65.74 -14.11 -16.63
CA ALA A 13 67.17 -13.86 -16.54
C ALA A 13 67.51 -13.50 -15.10
N LEU A 14 68.32 -14.38 -14.48
CA LEU A 14 69.05 -14.16 -13.24
C LEU A 14 70.39 -13.44 -13.57
N ALA A 15 70.66 -12.42 -12.79
CA ALA A 15 72.07 -12.04 -12.54
C ALA A 15 72.17 -11.41 -11.14
N ALA A 16 73.21 -11.83 -10.41
CA ALA A 16 73.41 -11.61 -8.99
C ALA A 16 74.43 -10.52 -8.68
N CYS A 17 74.44 -10.07 -7.41
CA CYS A 17 75.46 -9.42 -6.58
C CYS A 17 75.84 -7.95 -6.91
N ASP A 18 75.88 -7.01 -5.99
CA ASP A 18 76.43 -6.97 -4.63
C ASP A 18 76.21 -5.58 -3.96
N LYS A 19 76.05 -5.59 -2.62
CA LYS A 19 76.38 -4.58 -1.59
C LYS A 19 75.72 -3.19 -1.55
N GLY A 20 74.90 -3.02 -0.48
CA GLY A 20 75.16 -1.93 0.50
C GLY A 20 74.22 -0.72 0.42
N ASN A 21 73.22 -0.66 1.23
CA ASN A 21 72.98 0.36 2.28
C ASN A 21 71.54 0.37 2.80
N ALA A 22 71.45 0.47 4.10
CA ALA A 22 70.37 0.94 4.98
C ALA A 22 68.89 0.84 4.56
N PRO A 23 67.98 0.40 5.45
CA PRO A 23 66.53 0.25 5.18
C PRO A 23 65.85 1.61 5.05
N ALA A 24 65.35 1.90 3.87
CA ALA A 24 64.33 2.93 3.74
C ALA A 24 63.10 2.48 4.53
N ALA A 25 62.65 3.31 5.45
CA ALA A 25 61.43 3.14 6.22
C ALA A 25 60.29 2.81 5.28
N GLY A 26 59.66 1.64 5.47
CA GLY A 26 58.46 1.26 4.76
C GLY A 26 57.40 2.35 4.95
N ALA A 27 56.87 2.82 3.85
CA ALA A 27 55.64 3.60 3.88
C ALA A 27 54.60 2.69 4.55
N ALA A 28 54.26 3.01 5.80
CA ALA A 28 53.11 2.44 6.45
C ALA A 28 51.92 2.80 5.59
N ASP A 29 51.27 1.78 5.07
CA ASP A 29 49.95 1.89 4.48
C ASP A 29 49.06 2.43 5.61
N THR A 30 48.89 3.75 5.68
CA THR A 30 48.03 4.39 6.65
C THR A 30 46.63 4.10 6.19
N ALA A 31 46.04 2.99 6.66
CA ALA A 31 44.62 2.77 6.60
C ALA A 31 43.94 4.06 7.05
N ALA A 32 43.04 4.59 6.23
CA ALA A 32 42.28 5.79 6.59
C ALA A 32 41.72 5.62 8.01
N PRO A 33 41.85 6.63 8.88
CA PRO A 33 41.44 6.51 10.27
C PRO A 33 39.95 6.11 10.30
N VAL A 34 39.64 5.04 11.00
CA VAL A 34 38.24 4.62 11.24
C VAL A 34 37.52 5.78 11.92
N ALA A 35 36.41 6.23 11.35
CA ALA A 35 35.64 7.33 11.88
C ALA A 35 35.23 7.06 13.35
N SER A 36 35.34 8.05 14.21
CA SER A 36 34.89 7.92 15.61
C SER A 36 33.37 7.79 15.70
N ALA A 37 32.87 7.21 16.77
CA ALA A 37 31.42 7.15 17.02
C ALA A 37 30.77 8.55 17.04
N ALA A 38 31.50 9.58 17.49
CA ALA A 38 31.04 10.96 17.48
C ALA A 38 30.93 11.52 16.05
N ASP A 39 31.90 11.20 15.18
CA ASP A 39 31.88 11.62 13.76
C ASP A 39 30.71 10.94 13.02
N ILE A 40 30.48 9.65 13.28
CA ILE A 40 29.37 8.89 12.71
C ILE A 40 28.03 9.49 13.12
N ALA A 41 27.85 9.79 14.42
CA ALA A 41 26.63 10.39 14.91
C ALA A 41 26.39 11.80 14.32
N ALA A 42 27.45 12.60 14.18
CA ALA A 42 27.37 13.94 13.60
C ALA A 42 27.01 13.91 12.11
N GLU A 43 27.62 13.01 11.34
CA GLU A 43 27.35 12.86 9.90
C GLU A 43 25.93 12.32 9.68
N SER A 44 25.49 11.32 10.45
CA SER A 44 24.13 10.77 10.38
C SER A 44 23.08 11.83 10.71
N LYS A 45 23.30 12.64 11.72
CA LYS A 45 22.41 13.77 12.07
C LYS A 45 22.35 14.79 10.93
N ARG A 46 23.51 15.17 10.35
CA ARG A 46 23.57 16.12 9.24
C ARG A 46 22.81 15.60 8.01
N LEU A 47 22.89 14.30 7.72
CA LEU A 47 22.14 13.67 6.65
C LEU A 47 20.62 13.69 6.94
N ASN A 48 20.19 13.38 8.17
CA ASN A 48 18.78 13.41 8.53
C ASN A 48 18.17 14.81 8.41
N GLU A 49 18.91 15.86 8.83
CA GLU A 49 18.50 17.25 8.65
C GLU A 49 18.41 17.66 7.16
N TRP A 50 19.29 17.11 6.34
CA TRP A 50 19.23 17.31 4.88
C TRP A 50 18.01 16.62 4.26
N PHE A 51 17.69 15.36 4.67
CA PHE A 51 16.49 14.68 4.22
C PHE A 51 15.21 15.46 4.57
N ASP A 52 15.13 15.99 5.77
CA ASP A 52 13.95 16.76 6.19
C ASP A 52 13.74 17.99 5.29
N LYS A 53 14.82 18.68 4.91
CA LYS A 53 14.73 19.80 3.95
C LYS A 53 14.31 19.34 2.55
N LYS A 54 14.92 18.26 2.06
CA LYS A 54 14.59 17.71 0.73
C LYS A 54 13.15 17.18 0.68
N TYR A 55 12.67 16.60 1.75
CA TYR A 55 11.29 16.15 1.83
C TYR A 55 10.30 17.32 1.78
N GLU A 56 10.58 18.44 2.44
CA GLU A 56 9.78 19.66 2.31
C GLU A 56 9.81 20.25 0.89
N GLU A 57 10.91 20.10 0.15
CA GLU A 57 10.97 20.45 -1.28
C GLU A 57 10.12 19.50 -2.12
N GLN A 58 10.20 18.19 -1.88
CA GLN A 58 9.45 17.15 -2.57
C GLN A 58 7.94 17.32 -2.41
N LEU A 59 7.47 17.65 -1.21
CA LEU A 59 6.05 17.85 -0.92
C LEU A 59 5.41 18.98 -1.74
N LYS A 60 6.19 19.94 -2.25
CA LYS A 60 5.67 21.00 -3.10
C LYS A 60 5.20 20.50 -4.48
N PHE A 61 5.65 19.32 -4.91
CA PHE A 61 5.15 18.68 -6.13
C PHE A 61 3.75 18.07 -5.95
N SER A 62 3.31 17.85 -4.70
CA SER A 62 2.03 17.23 -4.41
C SER A 62 1.23 17.96 -3.32
N PRO A 63 0.50 19.04 -3.68
CA PRO A 63 -0.48 19.68 -2.80
C PRO A 63 -1.51 18.73 -2.21
N ILE A 64 -1.85 17.65 -2.94
CA ILE A 64 -2.75 16.59 -2.47
C ILE A 64 -2.12 15.85 -1.29
N GLN A 65 -0.84 15.48 -1.38
CA GLN A 65 -0.14 14.80 -0.29
C GLN A 65 -0.02 15.67 0.96
N LEU A 66 0.23 16.98 0.80
CA LEU A 66 0.21 17.93 1.92
C LEU A 66 -1.14 17.88 2.67
N THR A 67 -2.24 17.85 1.91
CA THR A 67 -3.59 17.76 2.49
C THR A 67 -3.81 16.44 3.24
N PHE A 68 -3.33 15.28 2.72
CA PHE A 68 -3.40 14.01 3.43
C PHE A 68 -2.63 14.03 4.76
N GLN A 69 -1.56 14.80 4.84
CA GLN A 69 -0.81 15.04 6.08
C GLN A 69 -1.49 16.06 7.02
N GLY A 70 -2.66 16.60 6.67
CA GLY A 70 -3.37 17.61 7.46
C GLY A 70 -2.80 19.01 7.33
N ARG A 71 -1.88 19.24 6.38
CA ARG A 71 -1.24 20.54 6.12
C ARG A 71 -2.09 21.38 5.18
N LYS A 72 -2.00 22.71 5.36
CA LYS A 72 -2.72 23.70 4.54
C LYS A 72 -1.80 24.51 3.62
N ASP A 73 -0.54 24.08 3.44
CA ASP A 73 0.35 24.64 2.42
C ASP A 73 -0.20 24.30 1.02
N LEU A 74 -0.18 25.25 0.10
CA LEU A 74 -0.72 25.07 -1.26
C LEU A 74 -2.15 24.52 -1.26
N TYR A 75 -2.96 24.93 -0.30
CA TYR A 75 -4.27 24.33 -0.04
C TYR A 75 -5.31 24.61 -1.11
N ASP A 76 -5.08 25.65 -1.92
CA ASP A 76 -5.83 26.05 -3.10
C ASP A 76 -5.42 25.32 -4.39
N GLN A 77 -4.38 24.48 -4.33
CA GLN A 77 -3.79 23.81 -5.48
C GLN A 77 -4.05 22.31 -5.47
N VAL A 78 -3.91 21.71 -6.64
CA VAL A 78 -3.87 20.27 -6.87
C VAL A 78 -2.63 19.93 -7.67
N ASP A 79 -2.22 18.68 -7.62
CA ASP A 79 -1.06 18.17 -8.35
C ASP A 79 -1.16 18.48 -9.85
N ASP A 80 -0.01 18.65 -10.48
CA ASP A 80 0.09 18.64 -11.94
C ASP A 80 0.12 17.18 -12.42
N MET A 81 -0.94 16.75 -13.11
CA MET A 81 -1.15 15.38 -13.57
C MET A 81 -0.51 15.09 -14.92
N SER A 82 0.24 16.03 -15.50
CA SER A 82 0.88 15.87 -16.81
C SER A 82 2.06 14.91 -16.77
N GLU A 83 2.40 14.32 -17.91
CA GLU A 83 3.63 13.53 -18.06
C GLU A 83 4.89 14.36 -17.80
N GLN A 84 4.86 15.66 -18.17
CA GLN A 84 6.00 16.53 -17.96
C GLN A 84 6.28 16.74 -16.47
N ALA A 85 5.25 16.96 -15.66
CA ALA A 85 5.41 17.09 -14.21
C ALA A 85 6.03 15.82 -13.58
N GLN A 86 5.64 14.64 -14.06
CA GLN A 86 6.23 13.39 -13.60
C GLN A 86 7.73 13.29 -13.98
N ARG A 87 8.09 13.69 -15.20
CA ARG A 87 9.50 13.74 -15.63
C ARG A 87 10.32 14.77 -14.84
N ASP A 88 9.75 15.92 -14.55
CA ASP A 88 10.39 16.97 -13.76
C ASP A 88 10.61 16.51 -12.32
N GLN A 89 9.65 15.78 -11.73
CA GLN A 89 9.80 15.21 -10.41
C GLN A 89 10.94 14.16 -10.37
N VAL A 90 11.02 13.28 -11.37
CA VAL A 90 12.12 12.31 -11.48
C VAL A 90 13.47 13.00 -11.68
N ALA A 91 13.51 14.07 -12.46
CA ALA A 91 14.73 14.87 -12.65
C ALA A 91 15.17 15.55 -11.34
N TRP A 92 14.22 16.06 -10.54
CA TRP A 92 14.50 16.61 -9.22
C TRP A 92 15.02 15.53 -8.27
N GLN A 93 14.40 14.33 -8.24
CA GLN A 93 14.87 13.19 -7.44
C GLN A 93 16.30 12.80 -7.81
N LYS A 94 16.61 12.74 -9.12
CA LYS A 94 17.97 12.49 -9.60
C LYS A 94 18.96 13.50 -9.04
N ALA A 95 18.66 14.78 -9.17
CA ALA A 95 19.52 15.85 -8.69
C ALA A 95 19.73 15.76 -7.16
N SER A 96 18.68 15.43 -6.42
CA SER A 96 18.77 15.25 -4.96
C SER A 96 19.68 14.06 -4.57
N VAL A 97 19.60 12.94 -5.29
CA VAL A 97 20.48 11.78 -5.07
C VAL A 97 21.93 12.12 -5.40
N GLU A 98 22.19 12.79 -6.52
CA GLU A 98 23.53 13.23 -6.89
C GLU A 98 24.13 14.24 -5.88
N GLU A 99 23.31 15.11 -5.31
CA GLU A 99 23.73 16.02 -4.24
C GLU A 99 24.08 15.22 -2.97
N MET A 100 23.23 14.26 -2.59
CA MET A 100 23.44 13.39 -1.43
C MET A 100 24.77 12.63 -1.56
N GLU A 101 24.99 11.97 -2.70
CA GLU A 101 26.20 11.17 -2.96
C GLU A 101 27.50 12.00 -2.94
N LYS A 102 27.43 13.27 -3.33
CA LYS A 102 28.56 14.21 -3.28
C LYS A 102 28.81 14.79 -1.89
N THR A 103 27.77 14.91 -1.07
CA THR A 103 27.81 15.68 0.17
C THR A 103 28.11 14.83 1.40
N PHE A 104 27.69 13.55 1.39
CA PHE A 104 27.73 12.67 2.55
C PHE A 104 28.63 11.45 2.31
N ASP A 105 29.49 11.16 3.28
CA ASP A 105 30.33 9.97 3.27
C ASP A 105 29.56 8.79 3.84
N TYR A 106 29.08 7.89 2.96
CA TYR A 106 28.32 6.71 3.34
C TYR A 106 29.02 5.84 4.41
N ALA A 107 30.38 5.76 4.38
CA ALA A 107 31.13 4.98 5.36
C ALA A 107 31.06 5.56 6.79
N LYS A 108 30.75 6.86 6.91
CA LYS A 108 30.60 7.57 8.19
C LYS A 108 29.16 7.66 8.68
N LEU A 109 28.24 6.91 8.10
CA LEU A 109 26.85 6.85 8.55
C LEU A 109 26.63 5.67 9.49
N ASP A 110 25.74 5.84 10.48
CA ASP A 110 25.23 4.72 11.26
C ASP A 110 24.27 3.85 10.42
N ASP A 111 23.83 2.73 10.99
CA ASP A 111 23.01 1.76 10.28
C ASP A 111 21.65 2.33 9.84
N GLU A 112 20.98 3.15 10.66
CA GLU A 112 19.69 3.75 10.32
C GLU A 112 19.83 4.85 9.27
N ALA A 113 20.87 5.66 9.34
CA ALA A 113 21.18 6.66 8.32
C ALA A 113 21.54 6.01 6.96
N LYS A 114 22.24 4.87 6.96
CA LYS A 114 22.50 4.07 5.76
C LYS A 114 21.20 3.53 5.15
N LEU A 115 20.26 3.05 5.97
CA LEU A 115 18.95 2.62 5.49
C LEU A 115 18.17 3.78 4.86
N SER A 116 18.21 4.95 5.49
CA SER A 116 17.56 6.16 4.95
C SER A 116 18.19 6.61 3.63
N TYR A 117 19.53 6.56 3.54
CA TYR A 117 20.29 6.89 2.32
C TYR A 117 19.90 5.97 1.16
N ASP A 118 19.89 4.66 1.40
CA ASP A 118 19.59 3.67 0.38
C ASP A 118 18.11 3.70 -0.02
N LEU A 119 17.19 3.97 0.93
CA LEU A 119 15.78 4.14 0.63
C LEU A 119 15.52 5.39 -0.24
N TRP A 120 16.18 6.52 0.04
CA TRP A 120 16.06 7.73 -0.78
C TRP A 120 16.53 7.49 -2.22
N LYS A 121 17.66 6.81 -2.36
CA LYS A 121 18.20 6.41 -3.66
C LYS A 121 17.24 5.44 -4.40
N LEU A 122 16.74 4.43 -3.71
CA LEU A 122 15.82 3.44 -4.27
C LEU A 122 14.52 4.08 -4.77
N GLN A 123 13.98 5.09 -4.08
CA GLN A 123 12.80 5.82 -4.54
C GLN A 123 13.04 6.49 -5.90
N TYR A 124 14.21 7.13 -6.08
CA TYR A 124 14.59 7.67 -7.38
C TYR A 124 14.75 6.57 -8.44
N GLU A 125 15.46 5.48 -8.10
CA GLU A 125 15.68 4.37 -9.05
C GLU A 125 14.35 3.79 -9.52
N ASN A 126 13.41 3.56 -8.62
CA ASN A 126 12.07 3.08 -8.93
C ASN A 126 11.30 4.06 -9.82
N ALA A 127 11.34 5.35 -9.51
CA ALA A 127 10.66 6.37 -10.31
C ALA A 127 11.27 6.49 -11.72
N ARG A 128 12.60 6.45 -11.85
CA ARG A 128 13.32 6.42 -13.13
C ARG A 128 12.93 5.21 -13.97
N ASP A 129 12.93 4.02 -13.36
CA ASP A 129 12.62 2.76 -14.02
C ASP A 129 11.14 2.66 -14.43
N GLY A 130 10.27 3.46 -13.82
CA GLY A 130 8.87 3.61 -14.19
C GLY A 130 8.61 4.53 -15.40
N LEU A 131 9.56 5.42 -15.76
CA LEU A 131 9.36 6.35 -16.87
C LEU A 131 9.02 5.70 -18.23
N PRO A 132 9.60 4.55 -18.62
CA PRO A 132 9.21 3.87 -19.86
C PRO A 132 7.76 3.37 -19.86
N PHE A 133 7.15 3.22 -18.69
CA PHE A 133 5.83 2.64 -18.50
C PHE A 133 4.74 3.66 -18.15
N MET A 134 4.97 4.95 -18.38
CA MET A 134 4.03 6.02 -18.01
C MET A 134 2.67 5.88 -18.71
N VAL A 135 2.63 5.23 -19.87
CA VAL A 135 1.42 5.00 -20.67
C VAL A 135 0.76 3.66 -20.41
N ASP A 136 1.43 2.75 -19.68
CA ASP A 136 0.93 1.39 -19.44
C ASP A 136 -0.08 1.32 -18.28
N GLY A 137 -0.13 2.33 -17.40
CA GLY A 137 -1.11 2.42 -16.32
C GLY A 137 -2.41 3.09 -16.76
N TYR A 138 -3.51 2.78 -16.08
CA TYR A 138 -4.82 3.35 -16.37
C TYR A 138 -5.09 4.59 -15.48
N ALA A 139 -5.35 5.73 -16.12
CA ALA A 139 -5.74 6.96 -15.40
C ALA A 139 -7.18 6.90 -14.87
N PHE A 140 -8.02 6.12 -15.54
CA PHE A 140 -9.42 5.89 -15.20
C PHE A 140 -9.70 4.39 -15.24
N ASP A 141 -10.15 3.84 -14.12
CA ASP A 141 -10.61 2.45 -13.97
C ASP A 141 -11.72 2.40 -12.92
N GLN A 142 -12.37 1.25 -12.76
CA GLN A 142 -13.51 1.09 -11.86
C GLN A 142 -13.12 1.05 -10.37
N MET A 143 -11.85 0.87 -10.03
CA MET A 143 -11.39 0.68 -8.65
C MET A 143 -10.63 1.91 -8.11
N ASN A 144 -9.58 2.34 -8.83
CA ASN A 144 -8.64 3.37 -8.40
C ASN A 144 -8.68 4.62 -9.29
N GLY A 145 -9.62 4.68 -10.22
CA GLY A 145 -9.69 5.75 -11.21
C GLY A 145 -9.91 7.13 -10.61
N ALA A 146 -9.36 8.13 -11.27
CA ALA A 146 -9.43 9.52 -10.82
C ALA A 146 -10.86 10.03 -10.63
N GLN A 147 -11.85 9.49 -11.38
CA GLN A 147 -13.26 9.87 -11.26
C GLN A 147 -13.86 9.57 -9.88
N GLY A 148 -13.40 8.51 -9.22
CA GLY A 148 -13.83 8.15 -7.86
C GLY A 148 -12.98 8.80 -6.77
N PHE A 149 -11.67 8.88 -7.01
CA PHE A 149 -10.72 9.50 -6.07
C PHE A 149 -11.02 10.98 -5.83
N TRP A 150 -11.32 11.75 -6.87
CA TRP A 150 -11.41 13.20 -6.80
C TRP A 150 -12.48 13.74 -5.86
N PRO A 151 -13.77 13.30 -5.95
CA PRO A 151 -14.79 13.75 -5.00
C PRO A 151 -14.50 13.25 -3.59
N THR A 152 -13.95 12.03 -3.43
CA THR A 152 -13.54 11.50 -2.12
C THR A 152 -12.49 12.37 -1.47
N PHE A 153 -11.46 12.81 -2.22
CA PHE A 153 -10.43 13.73 -1.74
C PHE A 153 -11.04 15.05 -1.26
N LEU A 154 -11.90 15.67 -2.05
CA LEU A 154 -12.51 16.96 -1.72
C LEU A 154 -13.46 16.86 -0.52
N ILE A 155 -14.26 15.82 -0.43
CA ILE A 155 -15.25 15.63 0.64
C ILE A 155 -14.55 15.24 1.96
N SER A 156 -13.69 14.23 1.92
CA SER A 156 -13.20 13.58 3.14
C SER A 156 -11.91 14.18 3.68
N PHE A 157 -11.07 14.77 2.83
CA PHE A 157 -9.74 15.24 3.23
C PHE A 157 -9.57 16.76 3.19
N HIS A 158 -10.31 17.48 2.35
CA HIS A 158 -10.27 18.94 2.36
C HIS A 158 -11.13 19.49 3.52
N LYS A 159 -10.51 19.75 4.66
CA LYS A 159 -11.18 20.31 5.84
C LYS A 159 -11.38 21.82 5.69
N VAL A 160 -12.51 22.31 6.19
CA VAL A 160 -12.85 23.73 6.19
C VAL A 160 -13.12 24.17 7.63
N GLU A 161 -12.21 24.97 8.17
CA GLU A 161 -12.26 25.52 9.53
C GLU A 161 -12.31 27.06 9.53
N GLU A 162 -11.84 27.67 8.43
CA GLU A 162 -11.83 29.12 8.19
C GLU A 162 -12.35 29.43 6.79
N GLU A 163 -12.73 30.69 6.55
CA GLU A 163 -13.20 31.14 5.24
C GLU A 163 -12.17 30.89 4.12
N THR A 164 -10.89 31.09 4.44
CA THR A 164 -9.78 30.85 3.50
C THR A 164 -9.71 29.40 3.04
N ASP A 165 -10.06 28.45 3.92
CA ASP A 165 -10.11 27.03 3.54
C ASP A 165 -11.24 26.77 2.55
N TYR A 166 -12.39 27.43 2.72
CA TYR A 166 -13.49 27.30 1.78
C TYR A 166 -13.17 27.91 0.42
N THR A 167 -12.46 29.04 0.41
CA THR A 167 -11.95 29.65 -0.82
C THR A 167 -10.99 28.71 -1.54
N ALA A 168 -10.10 28.05 -0.80
CA ALA A 168 -9.20 27.02 -1.33
C ALA A 168 -9.97 25.80 -1.87
N TYR A 169 -11.06 25.38 -1.21
CA TYR A 169 -11.95 24.34 -1.72
C TYR A 169 -12.54 24.70 -3.08
N ILE A 170 -13.04 25.94 -3.25
CA ILE A 170 -13.55 26.43 -4.54
C ILE A 170 -12.44 26.43 -5.60
N ALA A 171 -11.23 26.86 -5.26
CA ALA A 171 -10.08 26.82 -6.16
C ALA A 171 -9.79 25.40 -6.67
N ARG A 172 -9.86 24.40 -5.78
CA ARG A 172 -9.71 22.97 -6.13
C ARG A 172 -10.86 22.44 -7.00
N LEU A 173 -12.10 22.86 -6.75
CA LEU A 173 -13.22 22.56 -7.64
C LEU A 173 -12.96 23.10 -9.07
N ASN A 174 -12.44 24.31 -9.19
CA ASN A 174 -12.08 24.90 -10.47
C ASN A 174 -10.89 24.16 -11.13
N ALA A 175 -9.90 23.71 -10.36
CA ALA A 175 -8.73 23.00 -10.84
C ALA A 175 -9.04 21.57 -11.37
N THR A 176 -10.22 21.03 -11.06
CA THR A 176 -10.67 19.71 -11.54
C THR A 176 -10.62 19.63 -13.07
N SER A 177 -11.02 20.71 -13.76
CA SER A 177 -11.00 20.75 -15.24
C SER A 177 -9.60 20.50 -15.79
N ARG A 178 -8.59 21.23 -15.30
CA ARG A 178 -7.19 21.07 -15.73
C ARG A 178 -6.66 19.66 -15.43
N ALA A 179 -6.87 19.19 -14.20
CA ALA A 179 -6.35 17.88 -13.78
C ALA A 179 -6.93 16.74 -14.63
N PHE A 180 -8.25 16.79 -14.91
CA PHE A 180 -8.91 15.77 -15.74
C PHE A 180 -8.50 15.86 -17.20
N ASP A 181 -8.27 17.05 -17.75
CA ASP A 181 -7.77 17.20 -19.12
C ASP A 181 -6.37 16.59 -19.27
N GLN A 182 -5.47 16.80 -18.31
CA GLN A 182 -4.15 16.17 -18.26
C GLN A 182 -4.24 14.63 -18.18
N LEU A 183 -5.12 14.11 -17.34
CA LEU A 183 -5.34 12.66 -17.23
C LEU A 183 -5.97 12.08 -18.50
N LEU A 184 -6.90 12.79 -19.15
CA LEU A 184 -7.47 12.38 -20.43
C LEU A 184 -6.44 12.42 -21.56
N GLU A 185 -5.51 13.36 -21.56
CA GLU A 185 -4.39 13.38 -22.50
C GLU A 185 -3.54 12.11 -22.38
N ARG A 186 -3.18 11.73 -21.16
CA ARG A 186 -2.47 10.47 -20.89
C ARG A 186 -3.28 9.25 -21.32
N ALA A 187 -4.56 9.18 -20.96
CA ALA A 187 -5.44 8.07 -21.34
C ALA A 187 -5.58 7.92 -22.87
N ARG A 188 -5.66 9.05 -23.61
CA ARG A 188 -5.66 9.06 -25.08
C ARG A 188 -4.32 8.60 -25.65
N ALA A 189 -3.20 9.00 -25.06
CA ALA A 189 -1.87 8.54 -25.47
C ALA A 189 -1.73 7.02 -25.30
N SER A 190 -2.22 6.45 -24.20
CA SER A 190 -2.29 5.00 -23.96
C SER A 190 -3.18 4.30 -25.00
N ALA A 191 -4.39 4.80 -25.21
CA ALA A 191 -5.34 4.26 -26.18
C ALA A 191 -4.79 4.31 -27.62
N GLY A 192 -4.03 5.37 -27.96
CA GLY A 192 -3.34 5.51 -29.25
C GLY A 192 -2.26 4.45 -29.50
N GLN A 193 -1.71 3.87 -28.44
CA GLN A 193 -0.77 2.74 -28.49
C GLN A 193 -1.46 1.37 -28.38
N GLY A 194 -2.80 1.33 -28.39
CA GLY A 194 -3.57 0.10 -28.23
C GLY A 194 -3.76 -0.33 -26.76
N ILE A 195 -3.28 0.44 -25.81
CA ILE A 195 -3.39 0.14 -24.38
C ILE A 195 -4.73 0.66 -23.88
N ARG A 196 -5.62 -0.24 -23.51
CA ARG A 196 -6.98 0.05 -23.03
C ARG A 196 -7.32 -0.81 -21.83
N PRO A 197 -7.95 -0.24 -20.79
CA PRO A 197 -8.55 -1.07 -19.76
C PRO A 197 -9.64 -1.97 -20.35
N PRO A 198 -9.96 -3.11 -19.70
CA PRO A 198 -11.03 -3.98 -20.11
C PRO A 198 -12.40 -3.28 -20.16
N LYS A 199 -13.36 -3.86 -20.87
CA LYS A 199 -14.71 -3.30 -21.06
C LYS A 199 -15.39 -2.94 -19.74
N PHE A 200 -15.35 -3.85 -18.75
CA PHE A 200 -15.97 -3.60 -17.44
C PHE A 200 -15.41 -2.37 -16.73
N ALA A 201 -14.13 -2.04 -16.95
CA ALA A 201 -13.52 -0.87 -16.34
C ALA A 201 -14.10 0.44 -16.93
N TYR A 202 -14.29 0.51 -18.25
CA TYR A 202 -14.98 1.66 -18.87
C TYR A 202 -16.44 1.77 -18.40
N GLU A 203 -17.17 0.64 -18.32
CA GLU A 203 -18.53 0.62 -17.80
C GLU A 203 -18.59 1.16 -16.37
N GLY A 204 -17.65 0.74 -15.51
CA GLY A 204 -17.53 1.23 -14.14
C GLY A 204 -17.18 2.71 -14.06
N VAL A 205 -16.25 3.20 -14.88
CA VAL A 205 -15.91 4.64 -14.96
C VAL A 205 -17.12 5.48 -15.37
N ILE A 206 -17.86 5.04 -16.41
CA ILE A 206 -19.06 5.74 -16.89
C ILE A 206 -20.14 5.81 -15.79
N ASP A 207 -20.41 4.69 -15.15
CA ASP A 207 -21.42 4.61 -14.08
C ASP A 207 -21.05 5.50 -12.89
N GLN A 208 -19.81 5.40 -12.40
CA GLN A 208 -19.31 6.22 -11.29
C GLN A 208 -19.31 7.70 -11.63
N ALA A 209 -18.80 8.08 -12.80
CA ALA A 209 -18.75 9.47 -13.24
C ALA A 209 -20.16 10.08 -13.36
N LYS A 210 -21.13 9.33 -13.92
CA LYS A 210 -22.54 9.74 -13.98
C LYS A 210 -23.14 9.92 -12.59
N LYS A 211 -22.86 9.01 -11.66
CA LYS A 211 -23.35 9.12 -10.27
C LYS A 211 -22.83 10.36 -9.56
N VAL A 212 -21.56 10.70 -9.74
CA VAL A 212 -20.93 11.88 -9.12
C VAL A 212 -21.61 13.19 -9.54
N ILE A 213 -22.06 13.30 -10.80
CA ILE A 213 -22.73 14.49 -11.34
C ILE A 213 -24.24 14.35 -11.49
N THR A 214 -24.86 13.46 -10.70
CA THR A 214 -26.33 13.30 -10.63
C THR A 214 -26.88 14.00 -9.39
N GLY A 215 -28.04 14.67 -9.55
CA GLY A 215 -28.68 15.46 -8.49
C GLY A 215 -28.28 16.93 -8.51
N ALA A 216 -28.82 17.74 -7.59
CA ALA A 216 -28.50 19.15 -7.54
C ALA A 216 -27.01 19.36 -7.19
N PRO A 217 -26.31 20.35 -7.79
CA PRO A 217 -26.83 21.38 -8.68
C PRO A 217 -26.81 20.96 -10.16
N PHE A 218 -26.38 19.73 -10.49
CA PHE A 218 -26.14 19.25 -11.86
C PHE A 218 -27.42 18.85 -12.59
N SER A 219 -28.40 18.33 -11.85
CA SER A 219 -29.71 17.92 -12.35
C SER A 219 -30.77 18.05 -11.25
N ALA A 220 -32.06 17.86 -11.59
CA ALA A 220 -33.13 17.80 -10.60
C ALA A 220 -32.97 16.58 -9.66
N GLY A 221 -33.37 16.72 -8.40
CA GLY A 221 -33.36 15.64 -7.41
C GLY A 221 -32.68 16.03 -6.11
N LYS A 222 -32.25 15.03 -5.36
CA LYS A 222 -31.45 15.21 -4.12
C LYS A 222 -30.11 15.83 -4.47
N ASP A 223 -29.52 16.50 -3.50
CA ASP A 223 -28.16 17.05 -3.65
C ASP A 223 -27.14 15.94 -3.99
N ALA A 224 -26.30 16.20 -4.97
CA ALA A 224 -25.12 15.41 -5.21
C ALA A 224 -24.18 15.49 -3.99
N ALA A 225 -23.45 14.42 -3.69
CA ALA A 225 -22.61 14.34 -2.49
C ALA A 225 -21.64 15.53 -2.36
N ILE A 226 -21.00 15.92 -3.45
CA ILE A 226 -20.06 17.05 -3.48
C ILE A 226 -20.74 18.39 -3.20
N TRP A 227 -22.00 18.56 -3.63
CA TRP A 227 -22.77 19.77 -3.35
C TRP A 227 -23.29 19.80 -1.91
N ALA A 228 -23.77 18.67 -1.41
CA ALA A 228 -24.16 18.54 0.00
C ALA A 228 -22.99 18.84 0.94
N ASP A 229 -21.78 18.37 0.61
CA ASP A 229 -20.55 18.66 1.34
C ASP A 229 -20.20 20.15 1.29
N ALA A 230 -20.24 20.77 0.12
CA ALA A 230 -19.98 22.21 -0.04
C ALA A 230 -20.92 23.04 0.83
N GLN A 231 -22.22 22.71 0.83
CA GLN A 231 -23.20 23.41 1.68
C GLN A 231 -22.91 23.19 3.17
N ALA A 232 -22.68 21.96 3.58
CA ALA A 232 -22.40 21.61 4.97
C ALA A 232 -21.14 22.31 5.51
N LYS A 233 -20.08 22.41 4.71
CA LYS A 233 -18.84 23.13 5.05
C LYS A 233 -19.10 24.64 5.26
N ALA A 234 -19.88 25.29 4.38
CA ALA A 234 -20.25 26.69 4.57
C ALA A 234 -21.14 26.91 5.81
N ASP A 235 -22.12 26.04 6.03
CA ASP A 235 -23.00 26.12 7.20
C ASP A 235 -22.23 25.89 8.52
N ALA A 236 -21.21 25.03 8.50
CA ALA A 236 -20.33 24.82 9.64
C ALA A 236 -19.54 26.09 10.01
N LEU A 237 -19.08 26.88 9.03
CA LEU A 237 -18.42 28.17 9.28
C LEU A 237 -19.38 29.19 9.93
N VAL A 238 -20.65 29.26 9.49
CA VAL A 238 -21.68 30.10 10.12
C VAL A 238 -21.90 29.66 11.58
N LYS A 239 -22.10 28.35 11.78
CA LYS A 239 -22.32 27.78 13.12
C LYS A 239 -21.13 28.06 14.06
N ALA A 240 -19.92 28.05 13.53
CA ALA A 240 -18.71 28.37 14.27
C ALA A 240 -18.47 29.89 14.47
N GLY A 241 -19.32 30.77 13.91
CA GLY A 241 -19.19 32.22 13.99
C GLY A 241 -18.01 32.78 13.18
N LYS A 242 -17.51 32.03 12.18
CA LYS A 242 -16.38 32.42 11.34
C LYS A 242 -16.81 33.35 10.19
N ILE A 243 -18.03 33.20 9.70
CA ILE A 243 -18.67 34.02 8.67
C ILE A 243 -20.13 34.25 9.01
N ASP A 244 -20.75 35.26 8.41
CA ASP A 244 -22.19 35.47 8.50
C ASP A 244 -22.96 34.69 7.41
N ALA A 245 -24.30 34.66 7.54
CA ALA A 245 -25.16 33.94 6.61
C ALA A 245 -25.12 34.50 5.17
N ALA A 246 -24.92 35.81 5.01
CA ALA A 246 -24.82 36.43 3.69
C ALA A 246 -23.54 36.00 2.97
N ARG A 247 -22.42 35.96 3.70
CA ARG A 247 -21.14 35.47 3.17
C ARG A 247 -21.20 33.96 2.84
N ALA A 248 -21.84 33.15 3.69
CA ALA A 248 -22.05 31.74 3.41
C ALA A 248 -22.85 31.52 2.12
N THR A 249 -23.88 32.31 1.89
CA THR A 249 -24.66 32.27 0.64
C THR A 249 -23.77 32.60 -0.56
N ALA A 250 -22.98 33.66 -0.50
CA ALA A 250 -22.06 34.02 -1.57
C ALA A 250 -21.05 32.90 -1.87
N LEU A 251 -20.44 32.30 -0.83
CA LEU A 251 -19.49 31.19 -0.99
C LEU A 251 -20.16 29.95 -1.60
N LYS A 252 -21.38 29.62 -1.19
CA LYS A 252 -22.17 28.52 -1.80
C LYS A 252 -22.43 28.79 -3.26
N ASP A 253 -22.77 30.03 -3.65
CA ASP A 253 -23.00 30.40 -5.05
C ASP A 253 -21.70 30.30 -5.88
N GLU A 254 -20.56 30.72 -5.33
CA GLU A 254 -19.24 30.53 -5.95
C GLU A 254 -18.89 29.05 -6.13
N ALA A 255 -19.09 28.21 -5.12
CA ALA A 255 -18.88 26.76 -5.19
C ALA A 255 -19.83 26.11 -6.22
N ARG A 256 -21.12 26.50 -6.23
CA ARG A 256 -22.09 26.03 -7.21
C ARG A 256 -21.67 26.37 -8.64
N LYS A 257 -21.15 27.58 -8.85
CA LYS A 257 -20.62 28.02 -10.15
C LYS A 257 -19.44 27.13 -10.56
N ALA A 258 -18.47 26.91 -9.68
CA ALA A 258 -17.32 26.04 -9.94
C ALA A 258 -17.75 24.60 -10.29
N LEU A 259 -18.74 24.06 -9.57
CA LEU A 259 -19.31 22.74 -9.87
C LEU A 259 -19.95 22.68 -11.26
N LEU A 260 -20.70 23.70 -11.66
CA LEU A 260 -21.41 23.70 -12.95
C LEU A 260 -20.50 24.03 -14.13
N GLU A 261 -19.53 24.94 -13.97
CA GLU A 261 -18.74 25.48 -15.08
C GLU A 261 -17.38 24.75 -15.26
N GLN A 262 -16.86 24.07 -14.23
CA GLN A 262 -15.57 23.40 -14.30
C GLN A 262 -15.64 21.91 -13.95
N PHE A 263 -16.23 21.58 -12.80
CA PHE A 263 -16.27 20.20 -12.31
C PHE A 263 -17.14 19.30 -13.20
N LYS A 264 -18.41 19.66 -13.42
CA LYS A 264 -19.30 18.87 -14.29
C LYS A 264 -18.77 18.69 -15.71
N PRO A 265 -18.30 19.75 -16.43
CA PRO A 265 -17.74 19.58 -17.76
C PRO A 265 -16.51 18.66 -17.80
N ALA A 266 -15.70 18.62 -16.73
CA ALA A 266 -14.59 17.68 -16.63
C ALA A 266 -15.09 16.22 -16.62
N TYR A 267 -16.10 15.93 -15.80
CA TYR A 267 -16.75 14.61 -15.77
C TYR A 267 -17.46 14.26 -17.09
N ASP A 268 -18.15 15.21 -17.69
CA ASP A 268 -18.78 15.00 -19.01
C ASP A 268 -17.74 14.58 -20.08
N ARG A 269 -16.53 15.16 -20.05
CA ARG A 269 -15.44 14.77 -20.97
C ARG A 269 -14.92 13.36 -20.69
N VAL A 270 -14.81 12.95 -19.41
CA VAL A 270 -14.43 11.58 -19.06
C VAL A 270 -15.47 10.58 -19.53
N ILE A 271 -16.76 10.89 -19.31
CA ILE A 271 -17.87 10.05 -19.76
C ILE A 271 -17.84 9.91 -21.29
N ALA A 272 -17.77 11.01 -22.01
CA ALA A 272 -17.77 11.02 -23.47
C ALA A 272 -16.59 10.24 -24.05
N TRP A 273 -15.38 10.44 -23.52
CA TRP A 273 -14.21 9.67 -23.93
C TRP A 273 -14.35 8.18 -23.61
N SER A 274 -14.85 7.83 -22.44
CA SER A 274 -15.05 6.44 -22.03
C SER A 274 -16.11 5.75 -22.90
N GLU A 275 -17.21 6.45 -23.26
CA GLU A 275 -18.25 5.93 -24.17
C GLU A 275 -17.70 5.75 -25.60
N GLU A 276 -16.78 6.60 -26.05
CA GLU A 276 -16.09 6.46 -27.35
C GLU A 276 -15.15 5.25 -27.39
N GLU A 277 -14.40 4.98 -26.30
CA GLU A 277 -13.42 3.89 -26.22
C GLU A 277 -14.06 2.53 -25.85
N LEU A 278 -15.20 2.53 -25.17
CA LEU A 278 -15.90 1.31 -24.72
C LEU A 278 -16.11 0.25 -25.81
N PRO A 279 -16.57 0.60 -27.05
CA PRO A 279 -16.74 -0.40 -28.12
C PRO A 279 -15.42 -1.02 -28.62
N LYS A 280 -14.28 -0.40 -28.33
CA LYS A 280 -12.93 -0.84 -28.74
C LYS A 280 -12.27 -1.71 -27.67
N ALA A 281 -12.85 -1.76 -26.47
CA ALA A 281 -12.32 -2.47 -25.32
C ALA A 281 -12.59 -3.98 -25.40
N ALA A 282 -11.67 -4.78 -24.85
CA ALA A 282 -11.82 -6.24 -24.82
C ALA A 282 -12.96 -6.66 -23.88
N VAL A 283 -13.85 -7.52 -24.39
CA VAL A 283 -14.93 -8.15 -23.61
C VAL A 283 -14.36 -9.28 -22.76
N ASN A 284 -13.50 -10.12 -23.34
CA ASN A 284 -12.79 -11.18 -22.64
C ASN A 284 -11.45 -10.60 -22.17
N ALA A 285 -11.41 -10.16 -20.94
CA ALA A 285 -10.24 -9.53 -20.38
C ALA A 285 -9.07 -10.52 -20.20
N SER A 286 -7.88 -10.04 -20.40
CA SER A 286 -6.63 -10.73 -20.09
C SER A 286 -5.59 -9.75 -19.55
N GLY A 287 -4.55 -10.30 -18.94
CA GLY A 287 -3.55 -9.48 -18.25
C GLY A 287 -2.65 -8.67 -19.20
N VAL A 288 -1.97 -7.68 -18.63
CA VAL A 288 -1.12 -6.73 -19.36
C VAL A 288 -0.02 -7.39 -20.18
N GLY A 289 0.52 -8.53 -19.75
CA GLY A 289 1.52 -9.28 -20.53
C GLY A 289 1.05 -9.74 -21.90
N SER A 290 -0.27 -9.84 -22.10
CA SER A 290 -0.90 -10.21 -23.36
C SER A 290 -1.48 -9.03 -24.13
N THR A 291 -1.82 -7.94 -23.45
CA THR A 291 -2.59 -6.81 -24.01
C THR A 291 -1.76 -5.56 -24.30
N HIS A 292 -0.60 -5.41 -23.65
CA HIS A 292 0.25 -4.22 -23.83
C HIS A 292 1.46 -4.54 -24.69
N PRO A 293 1.93 -3.63 -25.53
CA PRO A 293 3.13 -3.82 -26.34
C PRO A 293 4.37 -4.22 -25.53
N ASN A 294 4.58 -3.59 -24.38
CA ASN A 294 5.68 -3.87 -23.45
C ASN A 294 5.20 -4.63 -22.19
N GLY A 295 4.05 -5.31 -22.27
CA GLY A 295 3.33 -5.79 -21.10
C GLY A 295 4.11 -6.71 -20.17
N LYS A 296 5.00 -7.55 -20.69
CA LYS A 296 5.87 -8.39 -19.85
C LYS A 296 6.84 -7.56 -19.01
N ALA A 297 7.53 -6.61 -19.63
CA ALA A 297 8.47 -5.73 -18.91
C ALA A 297 7.74 -4.83 -17.93
N TYR A 298 6.56 -4.33 -18.29
CA TYR A 298 5.69 -3.56 -17.40
C TYR A 298 5.26 -4.41 -16.20
N TYR A 299 4.83 -5.64 -16.40
CA TYR A 299 4.43 -6.51 -15.29
C TYR A 299 5.60 -6.88 -14.38
N GLU A 300 6.78 -7.15 -14.92
CA GLU A 300 8.00 -7.36 -14.12
C GLU A 300 8.37 -6.12 -13.29
N TYR A 301 8.21 -4.92 -13.87
CA TYR A 301 8.37 -3.67 -13.13
C TYR A 301 7.34 -3.58 -11.99
N GLN A 302 6.06 -3.83 -12.27
CA GLN A 302 4.99 -3.80 -11.27
C GLN A 302 5.23 -4.80 -10.13
N LEU A 303 5.64 -6.03 -10.44
CA LEU A 303 5.99 -7.02 -9.40
C LEU A 303 7.09 -6.49 -8.47
N ARG A 304 8.17 -5.90 -9.02
CA ARG A 304 9.23 -5.30 -8.20
C ARG A 304 8.71 -4.17 -7.31
N GLN A 305 7.82 -3.33 -7.82
CA GLN A 305 7.23 -2.24 -7.04
C GLN A 305 6.33 -2.77 -5.91
N MET A 306 5.50 -3.74 -6.21
CA MET A 306 4.48 -4.24 -5.29
C MET A 306 5.03 -5.22 -4.25
N THR A 307 6.01 -6.05 -4.64
CA THR A 307 6.66 -7.01 -3.72
C THR A 307 7.92 -6.47 -3.07
N THR A 308 8.54 -5.44 -3.65
CA THR A 308 9.85 -4.91 -3.25
C THR A 308 10.96 -5.98 -3.19
N THR A 309 10.84 -7.01 -4.04
CA THR A 309 11.80 -8.11 -4.18
C THR A 309 12.23 -8.29 -5.63
N GLY A 310 13.24 -9.12 -5.85
CA GLY A 310 13.65 -9.54 -7.19
C GLY A 310 12.96 -10.82 -7.69
N MET A 311 11.89 -11.27 -7.04
CA MET A 311 11.19 -12.48 -7.46
C MET A 311 10.55 -12.32 -8.83
N THR A 312 10.71 -13.33 -9.66
CA THR A 312 10.07 -13.42 -10.97
C THR A 312 8.60 -13.84 -10.85
N ALA A 313 7.80 -13.57 -11.89
CA ALA A 313 6.41 -14.04 -11.96
C ALA A 313 6.31 -15.57 -11.82
N GLU A 314 7.26 -16.33 -12.35
CA GLU A 314 7.29 -17.79 -12.25
C GLU A 314 7.52 -18.26 -10.81
N GLU A 315 8.47 -17.64 -10.10
CA GLU A 315 8.74 -17.95 -8.69
C GLU A 315 7.55 -17.61 -7.81
N ILE A 316 6.89 -16.46 -8.04
CA ILE A 316 5.70 -16.05 -7.30
C ILE A 316 4.53 -17.00 -7.56
N HIS A 317 4.31 -17.41 -8.83
CA HIS A 317 3.29 -18.38 -9.20
C HIS A 317 3.50 -19.74 -8.51
N ALA A 318 4.73 -20.27 -8.59
CA ALA A 318 5.08 -21.53 -7.94
C ALA A 318 4.94 -21.46 -6.40
N LEU A 319 5.32 -20.34 -5.81
CA LEU A 319 5.09 -20.09 -4.39
C LEU A 319 3.60 -20.10 -4.05
N GLY A 320 2.77 -19.46 -4.89
CA GLY A 320 1.31 -19.42 -4.72
C GLY A 320 0.70 -20.83 -4.75
N LEU A 321 1.05 -21.65 -5.74
CA LEU A 321 0.57 -23.03 -5.82
C LEU A 321 0.94 -23.85 -4.58
N LYS A 322 2.18 -23.71 -4.11
CA LYS A 322 2.65 -24.38 -2.89
C LYS A 322 1.87 -23.96 -1.65
N GLU A 323 1.61 -22.68 -1.50
CA GLU A 323 0.89 -22.14 -0.34
C GLU A 323 -0.60 -22.55 -0.37
N VAL A 324 -1.24 -22.53 -1.54
CA VAL A 324 -2.62 -23.01 -1.70
C VAL A 324 -2.73 -24.48 -1.25
N GLU A 325 -1.81 -25.35 -1.67
CA GLU A 325 -1.82 -26.76 -1.29
C GLU A 325 -1.59 -26.94 0.23
N ARG A 326 -0.63 -26.20 0.80
CA ARG A 326 -0.37 -26.22 2.25
C ARG A 326 -1.61 -25.85 3.05
N ILE A 327 -2.25 -24.72 2.68
CA ILE A 327 -3.42 -24.21 3.42
C ILE A 327 -4.62 -25.15 3.25
N LYS A 328 -4.84 -25.74 2.07
CA LYS A 328 -5.85 -26.81 1.88
C LYS A 328 -5.66 -27.97 2.84
N GLY A 329 -4.42 -28.38 3.04
CA GLY A 329 -4.09 -29.42 4.01
C GLY A 329 -4.48 -29.04 5.46
N GLU A 330 -4.18 -27.80 5.86
CA GLU A 330 -4.54 -27.28 7.19
C GLU A 330 -6.06 -27.14 7.36
N MET A 331 -6.78 -26.63 6.33
CA MET A 331 -8.24 -26.53 6.33
C MET A 331 -8.90 -27.93 6.44
N THR A 332 -8.36 -28.91 5.72
CA THR A 332 -8.85 -30.29 5.77
C THR A 332 -8.66 -30.88 7.18
N ALA A 333 -7.49 -30.68 7.77
CA ALA A 333 -7.22 -31.14 9.13
C ALA A 333 -8.16 -30.48 10.16
N LEU A 334 -8.47 -29.21 9.98
CA LEU A 334 -9.39 -28.48 10.83
C LEU A 334 -10.84 -28.97 10.67
N LYS A 335 -11.29 -29.19 9.41
CA LYS A 335 -12.59 -29.80 9.09
C LYS A 335 -12.75 -31.17 9.79
N ASP A 336 -11.71 -32.01 9.74
CA ASP A 336 -11.73 -33.32 10.41
C ASP A 336 -11.76 -33.17 11.93
N LYS A 337 -11.04 -32.20 12.49
CA LYS A 337 -11.02 -31.90 13.92
C LYS A 337 -12.39 -31.51 14.47
N VAL A 338 -13.17 -30.72 13.70
CA VAL A 338 -14.54 -30.36 14.10
C VAL A 338 -15.57 -31.48 13.83
N GLY A 339 -15.13 -32.60 13.24
CA GLY A 339 -15.97 -33.79 13.01
C GLY A 339 -16.91 -33.68 11.80
N PHE A 340 -16.70 -32.72 10.89
CA PHE A 340 -17.54 -32.58 9.70
C PHE A 340 -17.33 -33.76 8.73
N LYS A 341 -18.44 -34.34 8.25
CA LYS A 341 -18.45 -35.51 7.37
C LYS A 341 -18.73 -35.08 5.92
N GLY A 342 -17.72 -34.80 5.18
CA GLY A 342 -17.78 -34.37 3.79
C GLY A 342 -16.38 -33.99 3.32
N ASP A 343 -16.27 -33.62 2.06
CA ASP A 343 -15.05 -33.02 1.51
C ASP A 343 -14.93 -31.54 1.92
N LEU A 344 -13.89 -30.88 1.45
CA LEU A 344 -13.63 -29.48 1.79
C LEU A 344 -14.67 -28.54 1.14
N ASP A 345 -15.14 -28.85 -0.07
CA ASP A 345 -16.15 -28.05 -0.77
C ASP A 345 -17.49 -28.08 -0.03
N ALA A 346 -17.90 -29.26 0.45
CA ALA A 346 -19.08 -29.40 1.30
C ALA A 346 -18.92 -28.64 2.64
N PHE A 347 -17.71 -28.57 3.17
CA PHE A 347 -17.42 -27.79 4.37
C PHE A 347 -17.50 -26.28 4.11
N PHE A 348 -17.00 -25.80 2.99
CA PHE A 348 -17.15 -24.42 2.56
C PHE A 348 -18.62 -24.03 2.44
N ALA A 349 -19.41 -24.88 1.72
CA ALA A 349 -20.85 -24.65 1.58
C ALA A 349 -21.59 -24.65 2.93
N PHE A 350 -21.18 -25.49 3.89
CA PHE A 350 -21.71 -25.50 5.24
C PHE A 350 -21.42 -24.20 5.98
N ILE A 351 -20.17 -23.73 5.95
CA ILE A 351 -19.77 -22.47 6.61
C ILE A 351 -20.53 -21.27 6.00
N ASP A 352 -20.68 -21.24 4.67
CA ASP A 352 -21.38 -20.14 4.03
C ASP A 352 -22.89 -20.14 4.24
N SER A 353 -23.52 -21.30 4.32
CA SER A 353 -25.01 -21.41 4.36
C SER A 353 -25.60 -21.46 5.76
N ASP A 354 -24.89 -21.97 6.76
CA ASP A 354 -25.46 -22.18 8.10
C ASP A 354 -25.59 -20.86 8.88
N LYS A 355 -26.78 -20.64 9.41
CA LYS A 355 -27.14 -19.42 10.15
C LYS A 355 -26.31 -19.18 11.42
N GLN A 356 -25.71 -20.21 11.98
CA GLN A 356 -24.84 -20.07 13.16
C GLN A 356 -23.63 -19.16 12.88
N PHE A 357 -23.17 -19.12 11.63
CA PHE A 357 -22.02 -18.33 11.18
C PHE A 357 -22.38 -16.94 10.67
N LYS A 358 -23.65 -16.57 10.73
CA LYS A 358 -24.11 -15.24 10.25
C LYS A 358 -24.60 -14.38 11.41
N TYR A 359 -24.41 -13.08 11.28
CA TYR A 359 -25.11 -12.09 12.08
C TYR A 359 -26.48 -11.82 11.46
N PRO A 360 -27.54 -11.58 12.27
CA PRO A 360 -28.82 -11.13 11.72
C PRO A 360 -28.65 -9.82 10.92
N ASN A 361 -29.30 -9.73 9.77
CA ASN A 361 -29.30 -8.48 8.98
C ASN A 361 -30.27 -7.44 9.57
N THR A 362 -29.98 -7.03 10.79
CA THR A 362 -30.73 -6.06 11.59
C THR A 362 -29.77 -5.10 12.28
N ASP A 363 -30.24 -3.97 12.80
CA ASP A 363 -29.39 -3.04 13.53
C ASP A 363 -28.77 -3.67 14.79
N ALA A 364 -29.49 -4.58 15.45
CA ALA A 364 -28.95 -5.36 16.56
C ALA A 364 -27.80 -6.29 16.11
N GLY A 365 -27.91 -6.91 14.93
CA GLY A 365 -26.83 -7.75 14.37
C GLY A 365 -25.62 -6.92 13.96
N ARG A 366 -25.82 -5.72 13.41
CA ARG A 366 -24.75 -4.76 13.10
C ARG A 366 -24.01 -4.33 14.37
N GLN A 367 -24.76 -4.00 15.42
CA GLN A 367 -24.16 -3.65 16.71
C GLN A 367 -23.40 -4.83 17.33
N ALA A 368 -23.96 -6.05 17.26
CA ALA A 368 -23.28 -7.26 17.74
C ALA A 368 -21.92 -7.49 17.03
N TYR A 369 -21.84 -7.25 15.72
CA TYR A 369 -20.56 -7.31 14.99
C TYR A 369 -19.54 -6.32 15.55
N ILE A 370 -19.95 -5.05 15.76
CA ILE A 370 -19.07 -4.01 16.31
C ILE A 370 -18.61 -4.38 17.73
N ASP A 371 -19.52 -4.88 18.56
CA ASP A 371 -19.22 -5.28 19.94
C ASP A 371 -18.26 -6.48 19.99
N ASP A 372 -18.44 -7.45 19.10
CA ASP A 372 -17.58 -8.64 19.01
C ASP A 372 -16.18 -8.28 18.48
N ALA A 373 -16.08 -7.42 17.45
CA ALA A 373 -14.81 -6.92 16.94
C ALA A 373 -14.06 -6.07 17.98
N THR A 374 -14.78 -5.21 18.70
CA THR A 374 -14.21 -4.42 19.81
C THR A 374 -13.67 -5.35 20.90
N ARG A 375 -14.44 -6.39 21.27
CA ARG A 375 -14.03 -7.38 22.27
C ARG A 375 -12.78 -8.15 21.84
N ALA A 376 -12.68 -8.55 20.58
CA ALA A 376 -11.49 -9.22 20.05
C ALA A 376 -10.26 -8.34 20.18
N ILE A 377 -10.37 -7.05 19.80
CA ILE A 377 -9.31 -6.06 19.94
C ILE A 377 -8.94 -5.80 21.41
N ASP A 378 -9.92 -5.64 22.29
CA ASP A 378 -9.68 -5.42 23.72
C ASP A 378 -9.01 -6.62 24.40
N ASN A 379 -9.29 -7.83 23.93
CA ASN A 379 -8.65 -9.04 24.46
C ASN A 379 -7.19 -9.13 24.02
N ILE A 380 -6.90 -8.96 22.73
CA ILE A 380 -5.53 -9.03 22.24
C ILE A 380 -4.66 -7.88 22.77
N LYS A 381 -5.24 -6.68 22.98
CA LYS A 381 -4.55 -5.51 23.56
C LYS A 381 -3.89 -5.84 24.92
N LYS A 382 -4.50 -6.73 25.71
CA LYS A 382 -3.99 -7.12 27.04
C LYS A 382 -2.68 -7.91 26.97
N VAL A 383 -2.46 -8.65 25.90
CA VAL A 383 -1.31 -9.55 25.74
C VAL A 383 -0.22 -8.96 24.84
N LEU A 384 -0.50 -7.86 24.12
CA LEU A 384 0.50 -7.21 23.26
C LEU A 384 1.82 -6.89 23.97
N PRO A 385 1.88 -6.44 25.24
CA PRO A 385 3.14 -6.17 25.94
C PRO A 385 4.04 -7.40 26.12
N GLU A 386 3.53 -8.62 25.90
CA GLU A 386 4.33 -9.85 25.94
C GLU A 386 5.05 -10.10 24.60
N TYR A 387 4.56 -9.51 23.51
CA TYR A 387 5.06 -9.71 22.15
C TYR A 387 5.73 -8.46 21.54
N PHE A 388 5.51 -7.28 22.12
CA PHE A 388 5.98 -6.00 21.58
C PHE A 388 6.54 -5.12 22.71
N GLY A 389 7.67 -4.48 22.46
CA GLY A 389 8.19 -3.39 23.28
C GLY A 389 7.64 -2.03 22.86
N LEU A 390 7.39 -1.83 21.56
CA LEU A 390 6.75 -0.64 21.00
C LEU A 390 5.24 -0.85 20.90
N LEU A 391 4.47 0.08 21.45
CA LEU A 391 3.02 0.10 21.37
C LEU A 391 2.54 1.47 20.87
N PRO A 392 1.46 1.54 20.07
CA PRO A 392 0.92 2.81 19.58
C PRO A 392 0.35 3.64 20.72
N LYS A 393 0.46 4.96 20.63
CA LYS A 393 -0.16 5.91 21.58
C LYS A 393 -1.62 6.15 21.26
N ALA A 394 -1.97 6.20 19.96
CA ALA A 394 -3.34 6.38 19.54
C ALA A 394 -4.19 5.16 19.89
N ASP A 395 -5.38 5.39 20.45
CA ASP A 395 -6.37 4.34 20.64
C ASP A 395 -6.99 3.92 19.30
N LEU A 396 -7.64 2.74 19.32
CA LEU A 396 -8.38 2.19 18.19
C LEU A 396 -9.87 2.08 18.53
N VAL A 397 -10.72 2.48 17.60
CA VAL A 397 -12.18 2.29 17.72
C VAL A 397 -12.72 1.54 16.50
N VAL A 398 -13.72 0.68 16.71
CA VAL A 398 -14.46 0.02 15.65
C VAL A 398 -15.71 0.84 15.33
N LYS A 399 -15.93 1.14 14.05
CA LYS A 399 -17.09 1.91 13.60
C LYS A 399 -17.69 1.32 12.32
N ARG A 400 -19.02 1.44 12.21
CA ARG A 400 -19.69 1.27 10.92
C ARG A 400 -19.30 2.42 9.99
N VAL A 401 -19.10 2.09 8.71
CA VAL A 401 -18.95 3.09 7.65
C VAL A 401 -20.21 3.94 7.58
N GLU A 402 -20.07 5.23 7.34
CA GLU A 402 -21.20 6.15 7.24
C GLU A 402 -22.13 5.74 6.07
N ALA A 403 -23.42 5.75 6.29
CA ALA A 403 -24.43 5.22 5.35
C ALA A 403 -24.34 5.79 3.92
N PHE A 404 -23.84 7.02 3.76
CA PHE A 404 -23.73 7.66 2.44
C PHE A 404 -22.59 7.09 1.58
N ARG A 405 -21.60 6.44 2.19
CA ARG A 405 -20.45 5.84 1.50
C ARG A 405 -20.32 4.33 1.73
N GLU A 406 -21.23 3.75 2.51
CA GLU A 406 -21.27 2.32 2.76
C GLU A 406 -21.63 1.56 1.49
N GLN A 407 -20.97 0.44 1.24
CA GLN A 407 -21.19 -0.40 0.06
C GLN A 407 -21.37 -1.85 0.50
N ASP A 408 -22.33 -2.53 -0.13
CA ASP A 408 -22.63 -3.93 0.15
C ASP A 408 -21.42 -4.81 -0.22
N GLY A 409 -20.96 -5.62 0.75
CA GLY A 409 -19.86 -6.54 0.54
C GLY A 409 -18.47 -5.91 0.36
N ALA A 410 -18.34 -4.59 0.52
CA ALA A 410 -17.03 -3.94 0.47
C ALA A 410 -16.15 -4.38 1.65
N ALA A 411 -14.83 -4.44 1.39
CA ALA A 411 -13.86 -4.82 2.39
C ALA A 411 -13.78 -3.79 3.53
N GLN A 412 -13.59 -4.29 4.73
CA GLN A 412 -13.25 -3.48 5.90
C GLN A 412 -11.92 -2.78 5.66
N HIS A 413 -11.70 -1.67 6.35
CA HIS A 413 -10.48 -0.91 6.19
C HIS A 413 -10.13 -0.11 7.44
N TYR A 414 -8.83 0.10 7.61
CA TYR A 414 -8.31 0.94 8.68
C TYR A 414 -8.15 2.40 8.22
N TYR A 415 -8.47 3.32 9.12
CA TYR A 415 -8.21 4.76 8.95
C TYR A 415 -7.28 5.27 10.07
N PRO A 416 -6.13 5.87 9.74
CA PRO A 416 -5.13 6.27 10.73
C PRO A 416 -5.64 7.29 11.73
N GLY A 417 -5.17 7.18 12.97
CA GLY A 417 -5.26 8.20 13.99
C GLY A 417 -4.34 9.39 13.70
N THR A 418 -4.20 10.28 14.67
CA THR A 418 -3.20 11.37 14.63
C THR A 418 -1.92 10.92 15.32
N PRO A 419 -0.73 11.43 14.88
CA PRO A 419 0.56 11.07 15.49
C PRO A 419 0.68 11.43 16.98
N ASP A 420 -0.06 12.43 17.44
CA ASP A 420 -0.10 12.86 18.85
C ASP A 420 -1.12 12.07 19.70
N GLY A 421 -1.87 11.13 19.09
CA GLY A 421 -2.90 10.33 19.74
C GLY A 421 -4.20 11.09 20.08
N SER A 422 -4.35 12.36 19.66
CA SER A 422 -5.55 13.17 19.95
C SER A 422 -6.82 12.66 19.25
N ARG A 423 -6.67 11.91 18.15
CA ARG A 423 -7.76 11.23 17.45
C ARG A 423 -7.39 9.74 17.31
N PRO A 424 -8.30 8.82 17.68
CA PRO A 424 -8.06 7.38 17.54
C PRO A 424 -7.96 6.96 16.09
N GLY A 425 -7.28 5.85 15.85
CA GLY A 425 -7.43 5.07 14.63
C GLY A 425 -8.83 4.45 14.54
N ILE A 426 -9.31 4.21 13.35
CA ILE A 426 -10.65 3.67 13.13
C ILE A 426 -10.57 2.43 12.26
N TYR A 427 -11.06 1.31 12.79
CA TYR A 427 -11.42 0.16 12.01
C TYR A 427 -12.86 0.37 11.51
N TYR A 428 -13.02 0.57 10.21
CA TYR A 428 -14.30 0.75 9.55
C TYR A 428 -14.86 -0.57 9.02
N ALA A 429 -16.10 -0.88 9.40
CA ALA A 429 -16.84 -2.05 8.92
C ALA A 429 -18.01 -1.64 8.01
N HIS A 430 -18.12 -2.26 6.83
CA HIS A 430 -19.26 -2.15 5.93
C HIS A 430 -20.33 -3.14 6.37
N LEU A 431 -21.40 -2.66 6.97
CA LEU A 431 -22.44 -3.49 7.59
C LEU A 431 -23.80 -3.38 6.91
N SER A 432 -23.87 -2.83 5.69
CA SER A 432 -25.13 -2.73 4.92
C SER A 432 -25.71 -4.11 4.58
N ASP A 433 -24.84 -5.07 4.19
CA ASP A 433 -25.21 -6.48 4.02
C ASP A 433 -24.49 -7.36 5.04
N MET A 434 -25.19 -7.82 6.06
CA MET A 434 -24.64 -8.70 7.08
C MET A 434 -24.36 -10.14 6.61
N ASN A 435 -24.86 -10.55 5.44
CA ASN A 435 -24.51 -11.84 4.86
C ASN A 435 -23.05 -11.88 4.38
N ALA A 436 -22.51 -10.72 4.02
CA ALA A 436 -21.10 -10.57 3.63
C ALA A 436 -20.14 -10.50 4.84
N MET A 437 -20.66 -10.60 6.08
CA MET A 437 -19.89 -10.46 7.33
C MET A 437 -19.98 -11.75 8.16
N PRO A 438 -19.36 -12.87 7.73
CA PRO A 438 -19.44 -14.12 8.46
C PRO A 438 -18.66 -14.04 9.77
N LYS A 439 -19.23 -14.63 10.84
CA LYS A 439 -18.59 -14.68 12.16
C LYS A 439 -17.19 -15.30 12.18
N PRO A 440 -16.91 -16.37 11.41
CA PRO A 440 -15.56 -16.94 11.37
C PRO A 440 -14.47 -15.95 10.95
N GLU A 441 -14.78 -14.95 10.15
CA GLU A 441 -13.81 -13.97 9.65
C GLU A 441 -13.63 -12.76 10.57
N LEU A 442 -14.47 -12.61 11.61
CA LEU A 442 -14.45 -11.42 12.46
C LEU A 442 -13.10 -11.19 13.14
N GLU A 443 -12.54 -12.25 13.78
CA GLU A 443 -11.27 -12.12 14.52
C GLU A 443 -10.11 -11.81 13.57
N VAL A 444 -10.02 -12.51 12.46
CA VAL A 444 -8.90 -12.32 11.51
C VAL A 444 -8.91 -10.90 10.92
N ILE A 445 -10.07 -10.36 10.60
CA ILE A 445 -10.18 -8.99 10.09
C ILE A 445 -9.88 -7.98 11.19
N ALA A 446 -10.36 -8.19 12.42
CA ALA A 446 -10.07 -7.31 13.55
C ALA A 446 -8.56 -7.25 13.87
N TYR A 447 -7.85 -8.37 13.70
CA TYR A 447 -6.40 -8.42 13.90
C TYR A 447 -5.63 -7.84 12.71
N HIS A 448 -6.13 -7.94 11.48
CA HIS A 448 -5.56 -7.31 10.30
C HIS A 448 -5.69 -5.78 10.33
N GLU A 449 -6.92 -5.27 10.49
CA GLU A 449 -7.19 -3.83 10.48
C GLU A 449 -6.78 -3.14 11.78
N GLY A 450 -6.90 -3.85 12.89
CA GLY A 450 -6.66 -3.34 14.23
C GLY A 450 -5.30 -3.71 14.80
N LEU A 451 -5.34 -4.48 15.87
CA LEU A 451 -4.18 -4.89 16.65
C LEU A 451 -3.96 -6.40 16.50
N PRO A 452 -2.74 -6.84 16.22
CA PRO A 452 -1.50 -6.07 16.02
C PRO A 452 -1.22 -5.64 14.57
N GLY A 453 -2.25 -5.55 13.70
CA GLY A 453 -2.13 -5.29 12.27
C GLY A 453 -1.90 -3.82 11.90
N HIS A 454 -2.73 -3.30 10.99
CA HIS A 454 -2.55 -1.97 10.39
C HIS A 454 -2.51 -0.84 11.40
N HIS A 455 -3.42 -0.84 12.40
CA HIS A 455 -3.39 0.20 13.43
C HIS A 455 -2.05 0.27 14.13
N MET A 456 -1.50 -0.87 14.56
CA MET A 456 -0.22 -0.89 15.26
C MET A 456 0.93 -0.42 14.37
N GLN A 457 1.03 -0.95 13.16
CA GLN A 457 2.11 -0.64 12.22
C GLN A 457 2.11 0.84 11.81
N ILE A 458 0.96 1.38 11.45
CA ILE A 458 0.85 2.74 10.93
C ILE A 458 1.00 3.76 12.06
N SER A 459 0.38 3.52 13.22
CA SER A 459 0.52 4.44 14.37
C SER A 459 1.95 4.51 14.87
N ILE A 460 2.65 3.37 15.01
CA ILE A 460 4.08 3.37 15.38
C ILE A 460 4.90 4.15 14.36
N ALA A 461 4.69 3.93 13.04
CA ALA A 461 5.42 4.64 12.00
C ALA A 461 5.22 6.16 12.07
N GLN A 462 3.99 6.63 12.32
CA GLN A 462 3.67 8.06 12.47
C GLN A 462 4.28 8.69 13.72
N GLU A 463 4.50 7.91 14.77
CA GLU A 463 5.03 8.36 16.06
C GLU A 463 6.56 8.33 16.15
N LEU A 464 7.23 7.82 15.09
CA LEU A 464 8.70 7.68 15.10
C LEU A 464 9.39 9.04 15.25
N THR A 465 10.39 9.05 16.13
CA THR A 465 11.36 10.13 16.30
C THR A 465 12.77 9.54 16.07
N GLY A 466 13.68 10.31 15.53
CA GLY A 466 15.05 9.83 15.28
C GLY A 466 15.29 9.25 13.87
N VAL A 467 14.26 9.17 13.05
CA VAL A 467 14.35 8.94 11.60
C VAL A 467 13.89 10.20 10.86
N PRO A 468 14.37 10.47 9.63
CA PRO A 468 13.91 11.62 8.87
C PRO A 468 12.43 11.51 8.51
N LYS A 469 11.74 12.66 8.36
CA LYS A 469 10.30 12.75 8.15
C LYS A 469 9.78 11.89 7.00
N PHE A 470 10.51 11.79 5.89
CA PHE A 470 10.05 10.98 4.75
C PHE A 470 9.87 9.50 5.11
N ARG A 471 10.65 8.97 6.08
CA ARG A 471 10.53 7.59 6.58
C ARG A 471 9.19 7.35 7.30
N THR A 472 8.65 8.35 7.99
CA THR A 472 7.37 8.22 8.73
C THR A 472 6.16 8.15 7.80
N GLN A 473 6.31 8.56 6.54
CA GLN A 473 5.25 8.60 5.51
C GLN A 473 5.47 7.58 4.39
N TYR A 474 6.66 6.95 4.36
CA TYR A 474 6.94 5.92 3.36
C TYR A 474 6.13 4.66 3.64
N ASN A 475 5.59 4.05 2.59
CA ASN A 475 4.88 2.79 2.68
C ASN A 475 5.06 1.96 1.40
N THR A 476 4.95 0.64 1.51
CA THR A 476 4.86 -0.28 0.38
C THR A 476 3.81 -1.34 0.65
N THR A 477 3.17 -1.82 -0.42
CA THR A 477 2.16 -2.89 -0.33
C THR A 477 2.72 -4.12 0.40
N ALA A 478 3.92 -4.58 0.01
CA ALA A 478 4.51 -5.78 0.61
C ALA A 478 4.80 -5.63 2.11
N TYR A 479 5.18 -4.45 2.56
CA TYR A 479 5.41 -4.23 4.00
C TYR A 479 4.10 -4.12 4.77
N ALA A 480 3.19 -3.25 4.35
CA ALA A 480 1.95 -2.98 5.10
C ALA A 480 1.01 -4.19 5.11
N GLU A 481 0.74 -4.75 3.94
CA GLU A 481 -0.16 -5.90 3.80
C GLU A 481 0.50 -7.20 4.28
N GLY A 482 1.81 -7.32 4.05
CA GLY A 482 2.59 -8.43 4.59
C GLY A 482 2.61 -8.45 6.11
N TRP A 483 2.70 -7.27 6.74
CA TRP A 483 2.55 -7.13 8.19
C TRP A 483 1.12 -7.47 8.65
N GLY A 484 0.08 -6.97 7.98
CA GLY A 484 -1.31 -7.31 8.28
C GLY A 484 -1.55 -8.82 8.31
N LEU A 485 -1.10 -9.54 7.27
CA LEU A 485 -1.19 -11.01 7.23
C LEU A 485 -0.31 -11.70 8.27
N TYR A 486 0.89 -11.18 8.52
CA TYR A 486 1.74 -11.69 9.59
C TYR A 486 1.07 -11.53 10.96
N ALA A 487 0.38 -10.42 11.19
CA ALA A 487 -0.37 -10.15 12.41
C ALA A 487 -1.54 -11.14 12.60
N GLU A 488 -2.28 -11.46 11.53
CA GLU A 488 -3.30 -12.52 11.54
C GLU A 488 -2.72 -13.86 12.00
N TRP A 489 -1.57 -14.23 11.45
CA TRP A 489 -0.88 -15.47 11.77
C TRP A 489 -0.27 -15.44 13.18
N LEU A 490 0.38 -14.34 13.57
CA LEU A 490 0.97 -14.13 14.88
C LEU A 490 -0.08 -14.22 16.00
N ALA A 491 -1.28 -13.69 15.76
CA ALA A 491 -2.36 -13.73 16.73
C ALA A 491 -2.70 -15.16 17.18
N LYS A 492 -2.48 -16.18 16.33
CA LYS A 492 -2.67 -17.59 16.71
C LYS A 492 -1.77 -18.04 17.88
N GLU A 493 -0.62 -17.42 18.05
CA GLU A 493 0.30 -17.70 19.16
C GLU A 493 -0.09 -16.96 20.45
N MET A 494 -1.01 -16.00 20.36
CA MET A 494 -1.40 -15.15 21.48
C MET A 494 -2.53 -15.80 22.31
N PRO A 495 -2.50 -15.72 23.63
CA PRO A 495 -3.57 -16.29 24.48
C PRO A 495 -4.92 -15.63 24.22
N GLY A 496 -5.98 -16.44 24.08
CA GLY A 496 -7.35 -15.95 23.98
C GLY A 496 -7.85 -15.62 22.59
N THR A 497 -7.01 -15.84 21.55
CA THR A 497 -7.38 -15.63 20.14
C THR A 497 -7.73 -16.96 19.46
N TYR A 498 -8.56 -16.92 18.43
CA TYR A 498 -8.99 -18.10 17.64
C TYR A 498 -9.37 -19.31 18.48
N GLN A 499 -10.07 -19.09 19.61
CA GLN A 499 -10.49 -20.17 20.51
C GLN A 499 -11.56 -21.07 19.89
N ASP A 500 -12.40 -20.52 19.04
CA ASP A 500 -13.33 -21.27 18.21
C ASP A 500 -12.60 -21.82 16.98
N PRO A 501 -12.67 -23.14 16.70
CA PRO A 501 -12.11 -23.71 15.47
C PRO A 501 -12.60 -23.04 14.19
N TYR A 502 -13.80 -22.50 14.19
CA TYR A 502 -14.33 -21.77 13.02
C TYR A 502 -13.68 -20.39 12.83
N SER A 503 -13.25 -19.72 13.91
CA SER A 503 -12.43 -18.51 13.80
C SER A 503 -11.05 -18.82 13.22
N GLU A 504 -10.44 -19.96 13.59
CA GLU A 504 -9.19 -20.43 12.94
C GLU A 504 -9.41 -20.78 11.46
N PHE A 505 -10.59 -21.32 11.12
CA PHE A 505 -10.95 -21.51 9.71
C PHE A 505 -11.05 -20.18 8.97
N GLY A 506 -11.62 -19.14 9.59
CA GLY A 506 -11.67 -17.79 9.03
C GLY A 506 -10.27 -17.22 8.76
N ARG A 507 -9.32 -17.46 9.68
CA ARG A 507 -7.90 -17.10 9.48
C ARG A 507 -7.30 -17.84 8.27
N LEU A 508 -7.54 -19.14 8.17
CA LEU A 508 -7.06 -19.94 7.03
C LEU A 508 -7.72 -19.48 5.72
N SER A 509 -9.00 -19.10 5.73
CA SER A 509 -9.71 -18.54 4.55
C SER A 509 -9.08 -17.22 4.10
N SER A 510 -8.75 -16.32 5.03
CA SER A 510 -8.02 -15.09 4.75
C SER A 510 -6.66 -15.35 4.13
N GLU A 511 -5.89 -16.29 4.69
CA GLU A 511 -4.57 -16.68 4.19
C GLU A 511 -4.67 -17.36 2.82
N MET A 512 -5.67 -18.23 2.60
CA MET A 512 -5.94 -18.89 1.32
C MET A 512 -6.21 -17.89 0.22
N TRP A 513 -7.09 -16.92 0.46
CA TRP A 513 -7.37 -15.85 -0.50
C TRP A 513 -6.08 -15.18 -0.99
N ARG A 514 -5.17 -14.85 -0.05
CA ARG A 514 -3.91 -14.17 -0.38
C ARG A 514 -2.89 -15.11 -1.05
N ALA A 515 -2.96 -16.41 -0.82
CA ALA A 515 -2.18 -17.40 -1.57
C ALA A 515 -2.71 -17.54 -3.02
N ILE A 516 -4.02 -17.60 -3.20
CA ILE A 516 -4.68 -17.63 -4.53
C ILE A 516 -4.28 -16.40 -5.35
N ARG A 517 -4.18 -15.21 -4.74
CA ARG A 517 -3.74 -13.98 -5.41
C ARG A 517 -2.39 -14.13 -6.11
N LEU A 518 -1.43 -14.86 -5.54
CA LEU A 518 -0.13 -15.11 -6.17
C LEU A 518 -0.27 -15.88 -7.48
N VAL A 519 -1.19 -16.86 -7.51
CA VAL A 519 -1.42 -17.71 -8.68
C VAL A 519 -2.22 -16.97 -9.74
N VAL A 520 -3.29 -16.29 -9.35
CA VAL A 520 -4.22 -15.64 -10.27
C VAL A 520 -3.60 -14.40 -10.91
N ASP A 521 -2.94 -13.53 -10.16
CA ASP A 521 -2.30 -12.32 -10.67
C ASP A 521 -1.21 -12.68 -11.70
N THR A 522 -0.31 -13.59 -11.35
CA THR A 522 0.72 -14.08 -12.28
C THR A 522 0.16 -14.90 -13.43
N GLY A 523 -0.94 -15.63 -13.19
CA GLY A 523 -1.69 -16.36 -14.23
C GLY A 523 -2.21 -15.41 -15.31
N LEU A 524 -2.88 -14.33 -14.90
CA LEU A 524 -3.39 -13.29 -15.78
C LEU A 524 -2.27 -12.58 -16.54
N HIS A 525 -1.32 -12.01 -15.81
CA HIS A 525 -0.37 -11.04 -16.35
C HIS A 525 0.89 -11.65 -16.97
N ALA A 526 1.28 -12.87 -16.59
CA ALA A 526 2.48 -13.52 -17.12
C ALA A 526 2.19 -14.79 -17.91
N LYS A 527 1.12 -15.55 -17.56
CA LYS A 527 0.84 -16.85 -18.18
C LYS A 527 -0.32 -16.81 -19.21
N GLY A 528 -0.91 -15.64 -19.44
CA GLY A 528 -1.95 -15.44 -20.44
C GLY A 528 -3.30 -16.07 -20.09
N TRP A 529 -3.59 -16.23 -18.79
CA TRP A 529 -4.91 -16.66 -18.36
C TRP A 529 -5.97 -15.63 -18.73
N THR A 530 -7.13 -16.13 -19.10
CA THR A 530 -8.32 -15.30 -19.24
C THR A 530 -8.92 -14.98 -17.87
N GLU A 531 -9.75 -13.93 -17.80
CA GLU A 531 -10.56 -13.60 -16.64
C GLU A 531 -11.32 -14.83 -16.12
N GLN A 532 -11.96 -15.61 -17.02
CA GLN A 532 -12.69 -16.81 -16.66
C GLN A 532 -11.82 -17.88 -16.00
N GLN A 533 -10.63 -18.16 -16.54
CA GLN A 533 -9.70 -19.12 -15.93
C GLN A 533 -9.26 -18.69 -14.53
N ALA A 534 -9.05 -17.38 -14.34
CA ALA A 534 -8.70 -16.81 -13.06
C ALA A 534 -9.84 -16.98 -12.03
N VAL A 535 -11.07 -16.69 -12.46
CA VAL A 535 -12.28 -16.85 -11.64
C VAL A 535 -12.51 -18.32 -11.29
N GLU A 536 -12.38 -19.23 -12.25
CA GLU A 536 -12.55 -20.68 -12.03
C GLU A 536 -11.49 -21.25 -11.07
N TYR A 537 -10.23 -20.81 -11.21
CA TYR A 537 -9.19 -21.23 -10.27
C TYR A 537 -9.48 -20.75 -8.85
N PHE A 538 -9.93 -19.49 -8.69
CA PHE A 538 -10.27 -18.92 -7.40
C PHE A 538 -11.45 -19.67 -6.76
N ASP A 539 -12.52 -19.89 -7.52
CA ASP A 539 -13.74 -20.57 -7.09
C ASP A 539 -13.45 -22.01 -6.61
N ALA A 540 -12.62 -22.74 -7.37
CA ALA A 540 -12.21 -24.11 -7.02
C ALA A 540 -11.31 -24.22 -5.77
N ASN A 541 -10.83 -23.10 -5.22
CA ASN A 541 -9.87 -23.11 -4.13
C ASN A 541 -10.31 -22.29 -2.88
N SER A 542 -11.52 -21.75 -2.88
CA SER A 542 -11.99 -20.91 -1.75
C SER A 542 -13.48 -21.04 -1.51
N ALA A 543 -13.91 -20.60 -0.32
CA ALA A 543 -15.32 -20.47 0.03
C ALA A 543 -15.89 -19.07 -0.31
N VAL A 544 -15.14 -18.25 -1.05
CA VAL A 544 -15.55 -16.87 -1.37
C VAL A 544 -16.71 -16.88 -2.37
N PRO A 545 -17.78 -16.10 -2.17
CA PRO A 545 -18.90 -16.03 -3.09
C PRO A 545 -18.46 -15.62 -4.50
N ARG A 546 -19.03 -16.24 -5.54
CA ARG A 546 -18.68 -16.02 -6.94
C ARG A 546 -18.63 -14.54 -7.35
N ALA A 547 -19.61 -13.74 -6.93
CA ALA A 547 -19.66 -12.31 -7.26
C ALA A 547 -18.47 -11.53 -6.66
N ALA A 548 -18.01 -11.90 -5.47
CA ALA A 548 -16.82 -11.31 -4.85
C ALA A 548 -15.54 -11.74 -5.58
N ILE A 549 -15.45 -13.01 -6.01
CA ILE A 549 -14.34 -13.51 -6.84
C ILE A 549 -14.24 -12.73 -8.16
N GLU A 550 -15.36 -12.54 -8.86
CA GLU A 550 -15.40 -11.78 -10.12
C GLU A 550 -14.94 -10.33 -9.91
N SER A 551 -15.41 -9.67 -8.87
CA SER A 551 -14.96 -8.31 -8.49
C SER A 551 -13.45 -8.25 -8.20
N GLU A 552 -12.91 -9.24 -7.51
CA GLU A 552 -11.48 -9.33 -7.20
C GLU A 552 -10.64 -9.58 -8.46
N VAL A 553 -11.05 -10.47 -9.34
CA VAL A 553 -10.34 -10.72 -10.60
C VAL A 553 -10.35 -9.47 -11.50
N MET A 554 -11.47 -8.74 -11.56
CA MET A 554 -11.54 -7.43 -12.22
C MET A 554 -10.55 -6.42 -11.62
N ARG A 555 -10.38 -6.41 -10.29
CA ARG A 555 -9.39 -5.59 -9.59
C ARG A 555 -7.97 -5.97 -10.01
N TYR A 556 -7.64 -7.26 -10.08
CA TYR A 556 -6.28 -7.69 -10.46
C TYR A 556 -5.98 -7.28 -11.90
N LEU A 557 -6.93 -7.42 -12.82
CA LEU A 557 -6.77 -7.01 -14.22
C LEU A 557 -6.44 -5.53 -14.40
N THR A 558 -6.92 -4.66 -13.52
CA THR A 558 -6.65 -3.20 -13.59
C THR A 558 -5.52 -2.73 -12.68
N ASN A 559 -5.04 -3.58 -11.77
CA ASN A 559 -3.96 -3.25 -10.83
C ASN A 559 -2.90 -4.35 -10.77
N PRO A 560 -2.13 -4.56 -11.87
CA PRO A 560 -1.21 -5.68 -12.01
C PRO A 560 -0.14 -5.70 -10.90
N GLY A 561 0.08 -6.88 -10.33
CA GLY A 561 1.10 -7.13 -9.32
C GLY A 561 0.68 -6.76 -7.88
N GLN A 562 -0.28 -5.86 -7.68
CA GLN A 562 -0.64 -5.37 -6.33
C GLN A 562 -1.06 -6.51 -5.40
N ALA A 563 -1.85 -7.44 -5.91
CA ALA A 563 -2.35 -8.57 -5.14
C ALA A 563 -1.25 -9.51 -4.62
N THR A 564 -0.08 -9.52 -5.25
CA THR A 564 1.04 -10.39 -4.86
C THR A 564 1.78 -9.91 -3.61
N GLY A 565 1.78 -8.61 -3.35
CA GLY A 565 2.52 -8.01 -2.23
C GLY A 565 2.12 -8.56 -0.87
N TYR A 566 0.86 -8.87 -0.67
CA TYR A 566 0.31 -9.41 0.59
C TYR A 566 1.04 -10.65 1.07
N LYS A 567 0.96 -11.72 0.31
CA LYS A 567 1.50 -13.03 0.72
C LYS A 567 3.02 -13.08 0.63
N VAL A 568 3.63 -12.41 -0.36
CA VAL A 568 5.09 -12.28 -0.44
C VAL A 568 5.64 -11.56 0.80
N GLY A 569 4.99 -10.48 1.22
CA GLY A 569 5.38 -9.74 2.42
C GLY A 569 5.29 -10.59 3.70
N MET A 570 4.16 -11.27 3.89
CA MET A 570 3.97 -12.19 5.04
C MET A 570 5.07 -13.25 5.11
N ILE A 571 5.31 -13.94 4.00
CA ILE A 571 6.30 -15.01 3.93
C ILE A 571 7.68 -14.47 4.27
N LYS A 572 8.05 -13.30 3.74
CA LYS A 572 9.35 -12.68 4.04
C LYS A 572 9.51 -12.35 5.52
N ILE A 573 8.50 -11.77 6.15
CA ILE A 573 8.55 -11.47 7.60
C ILE A 573 8.68 -12.77 8.42
N GLN A 574 7.94 -13.83 8.05
CA GLN A 574 8.09 -15.14 8.68
C GLN A 574 9.48 -15.77 8.47
N GLU A 575 10.07 -15.60 7.29
CA GLU A 575 11.45 -16.04 7.01
C GLU A 575 12.46 -15.32 7.87
N LEU A 576 12.34 -13.99 8.01
CA LEU A 576 13.21 -13.18 8.84
C LEU A 576 13.09 -13.57 10.32
N ARG A 577 11.88 -13.86 10.79
CA ARG A 577 11.66 -14.38 12.15
C ARG A 577 12.35 -15.73 12.36
N ARG A 578 12.10 -16.70 11.48
CA ARG A 578 12.76 -18.02 11.56
C ARG A 578 14.28 -17.94 11.51
N LYS A 579 14.82 -17.02 10.67
CA LYS A 579 16.26 -16.75 10.63
C LYS A 579 16.78 -16.25 11.96
N ALA A 580 16.08 -15.28 12.56
CA ALA A 580 16.46 -14.72 13.85
C ALA A 580 16.39 -15.77 14.98
N GLU A 581 15.31 -16.58 15.02
CA GLU A 581 15.16 -17.70 15.96
C GLU A 581 16.31 -18.72 15.84
N ALA A 582 16.66 -19.09 14.61
CA ALA A 582 17.72 -20.05 14.35
C ALA A 582 19.11 -19.52 14.73
N GLU A 583 19.39 -18.24 14.44
CA GLU A 583 20.71 -17.64 14.65
C GLU A 583 20.96 -17.19 16.10
N LEU A 584 19.91 -16.80 16.84
CA LEU A 584 19.99 -16.36 18.23
C LEU A 584 19.69 -17.50 19.24
N GLY A 585 18.98 -18.55 18.82
CA GLY A 585 18.64 -19.69 19.67
C GLY A 585 17.89 -19.27 20.93
N GLY A 586 18.28 -19.74 22.10
CA GLY A 586 17.65 -19.40 23.39
C GLY A 586 17.73 -17.93 23.80
N LYS A 587 18.34 -17.08 22.98
CA LYS A 587 18.51 -15.64 23.18
C LYS A 587 17.58 -14.82 22.26
N PHE A 588 16.80 -15.51 21.44
CA PHE A 588 15.80 -14.84 20.61
C PHE A 588 14.77 -14.14 21.49
N ASP A 589 14.57 -12.83 21.23
CA ASP A 589 13.55 -12.03 21.89
C ASP A 589 12.51 -11.59 20.86
N ILE A 590 11.30 -12.10 21.01
CA ILE A 590 10.19 -11.79 20.10
C ILE A 590 9.85 -10.29 20.10
N LYS A 591 9.98 -9.60 21.23
CA LYS A 591 9.77 -8.14 21.32
C LYS A 591 10.83 -7.40 20.52
N GLY A 592 12.09 -7.76 20.72
CA GLY A 592 13.20 -7.17 19.99
C GLY A 592 13.09 -7.38 18.47
N PHE A 593 12.59 -8.55 18.04
CA PHE A 593 12.30 -8.80 16.63
C PHE A 593 11.20 -7.89 16.11
N HIS A 594 10.04 -7.83 16.76
CA HIS A 594 8.92 -7.00 16.32
C HIS A 594 9.24 -5.50 16.38
N ASP A 595 9.94 -5.06 17.42
CA ASP A 595 10.41 -3.67 17.54
C ASP A 595 11.40 -3.32 16.42
N THR A 596 12.22 -4.29 16.01
CA THR A 596 13.12 -4.13 14.84
C THR A 596 12.33 -4.01 13.54
N VAL A 597 11.30 -4.82 13.34
CA VAL A 597 10.47 -4.74 12.14
C VAL A 597 9.72 -3.41 12.07
N LEU A 598 9.04 -2.99 13.15
CA LEU A 598 8.15 -1.82 13.17
C LEU A 598 8.85 -0.49 13.45
N GLY A 599 9.89 -0.50 14.31
CA GLY A 599 10.48 0.72 14.86
C GLY A 599 11.36 1.53 13.89
N GLY A 600 11.47 1.10 12.63
CA GLY A 600 12.10 1.87 11.56
C GLY A 600 11.11 2.50 10.56
N GLY A 601 9.81 2.34 10.78
CA GLY A 601 8.81 2.62 9.76
C GLY A 601 8.82 1.60 8.63
N ALA A 602 7.95 1.77 7.64
CA ALA A 602 7.90 0.87 6.50
C ALA A 602 9.22 0.90 5.71
N LEU A 603 9.63 -0.27 5.25
CA LEU A 603 10.82 -0.47 4.42
C LEU A 603 10.50 -1.43 3.27
N PRO A 604 11.14 -1.29 2.11
CA PRO A 604 11.23 -2.37 1.14
C PRO A 604 11.75 -3.64 1.81
N LEU A 605 11.22 -4.81 1.44
CA LEU A 605 11.56 -6.07 2.11
C LEU A 605 13.06 -6.38 2.11
N THR A 606 13.78 -5.94 1.08
CA THR A 606 15.24 -6.07 1.01
C THR A 606 15.97 -5.22 2.04
N LEU A 607 15.49 -4.01 2.32
CA LEU A 607 16.04 -3.15 3.37
C LEU A 607 15.59 -3.59 4.77
N LEU A 608 14.39 -4.13 4.88
CA LEU A 608 13.90 -4.75 6.12
C LEU A 608 14.78 -5.95 6.51
N GLU A 609 15.12 -6.82 5.55
CA GLU A 609 16.02 -7.95 5.79
C GLU A 609 17.36 -7.48 6.34
N ARG A 610 17.98 -6.48 5.69
CA ARG A 610 19.24 -5.90 6.18
C ARG A 610 19.11 -5.35 7.61
N ARG A 611 18.02 -4.70 7.94
CA ARG A 611 17.78 -4.18 9.29
C ARG A 611 17.70 -5.30 10.33
N VAL A 612 17.00 -6.37 10.00
CA VAL A 612 16.91 -7.56 10.87
C VAL A 612 18.27 -8.23 11.02
N ASP A 613 19.06 -8.35 9.94
CA ASP A 613 20.42 -8.90 9.98
C ASP A 613 21.35 -8.08 10.88
N GLN A 614 21.26 -6.74 10.79
CA GLN A 614 22.00 -5.85 11.68
C GLN A 614 21.60 -6.02 13.14
N TRP A 615 20.31 -6.19 13.42
CA TRP A 615 19.84 -6.48 14.78
C TRP A 615 20.36 -7.81 15.28
N ILE A 616 20.27 -8.90 14.51
CA ILE A 616 20.81 -10.20 14.85
C ILE A 616 22.31 -10.09 15.19
N ALA A 617 23.08 -9.40 14.36
CA ALA A 617 24.52 -9.19 14.59
C ALA A 617 24.80 -8.43 15.89
N LYS A 618 24.02 -7.40 16.20
CA LYS A 618 24.11 -6.64 17.47
C LYS A 618 23.78 -7.50 18.68
N GLU A 619 22.73 -8.30 18.62
CA GLU A 619 22.36 -9.21 19.72
C GLU A 619 23.43 -10.27 19.98
N LYS A 620 24.05 -10.82 18.93
CA LYS A 620 25.21 -11.72 19.07
C LYS A 620 26.41 -11.03 19.74
N ALA A 621 26.71 -9.79 19.33
CA ALA A 621 27.86 -9.03 19.85
C ALA A 621 27.73 -8.60 21.31
N LYS A 622 26.52 -8.35 21.83
CA LYS A 622 26.28 -8.06 23.26
C LYS A 622 26.71 -9.20 24.20
N GLN A 623 27.09 -10.31 23.65
CA GLN A 623 27.23 -11.58 24.36
C GLN A 623 28.62 -12.20 24.15
N ALA A 624 29.48 -11.60 23.32
CA ALA A 624 30.90 -11.93 23.16
C ALA A 624 31.76 -11.06 24.10
#